data_41e3d6bc2707015f9f63144fa18c5a84
#
_entry.id   41e3d6bc2707015f9f63144fa18c5a84
#
_cell.length_a   1.000
_cell.length_b   1.000
_cell.length_c   1.000
_cell.angle_alpha   90.00
_cell.angle_beta   90.00
_cell.angle_gamma   90.00
#
_symmetry.space_group_name_H-M   'P 1'
#
loop_
_entity.id
_entity.type
_entity.pdbx_description
1 polymer ?
#
loop_
_entity_poly.entity_id
_entity_poly.type
_entity_poly.pdbx_seq_one_letter_code
_entity_poly.pdbx_strand_id
1 'polypeptide(L)' 'MPLLNHLKEYRAKIGVNQQEMGTLAGVSRQTISQIERGDYSPSVTLALKIAKIFNVSVEDIFEYEEES' A
#
# COMPACT_ATOMS: atom_id res chain seq x y z
N MET A 1 3.21 -10.51 11.12
CA MET A 1 3.16 -9.06 11.08
C MET A 1 1.74 -8.59 11.26
N PRO A 2 1.51 -7.71 12.20
CA PRO A 2 0.13 -7.26 12.46
C PRO A 2 -0.38 -6.18 11.51
N LEU A 3 0.35 -5.87 10.45
CA LEU A 3 -0.11 -4.87 9.50
C LEU A 3 -0.81 -5.54 8.33
N LEU A 4 -2.09 -5.27 8.19
CA LEU A 4 -2.89 -5.72 7.07
C LEU A 4 -3.01 -4.58 6.07
N ASN A 5 -3.22 -4.90 4.80
CA ASN A 5 -3.38 -3.85 3.81
C ASN A 5 -4.38 -4.26 2.72
N HIS A 6 -4.95 -3.26 2.10
CA HIS A 6 -5.88 -3.41 0.98
C HIS A 6 -5.33 -2.78 -0.28
N LEU A 7 -4.01 -2.65 -0.37
CA LEU A 7 -3.37 -1.98 -1.50
C LEU A 7 -3.73 -2.62 -2.83
N LYS A 8 -3.73 -3.95 -2.89
CA LYS A 8 -4.08 -4.67 -4.11
C LYS A 8 -5.48 -4.34 -4.58
N GLU A 9 -6.42 -4.23 -3.64
CA GLU A 9 -7.81 -3.92 -3.96
C GLU A 9 -7.96 -2.51 -4.51
N TYR A 10 -7.28 -1.54 -3.89
CA TYR A 10 -7.31 -0.15 -4.38
C TYR A 10 -6.62 -0.05 -5.73
N ARG A 11 -5.50 -0.75 -5.88
CA ARG A 11 -4.79 -0.77 -7.16
C ARG A 11 -5.69 -1.30 -8.28
N ALA A 12 -6.43 -2.37 -7.99
CA ALA A 12 -7.35 -2.96 -8.96
C ALA A 12 -8.46 -1.98 -9.34
N LYS A 13 -8.93 -1.18 -8.38
CA LYS A 13 -10.00 -0.21 -8.65
C LYS A 13 -9.60 0.83 -9.67
N ILE A 14 -8.35 1.26 -9.67
CA ILE A 14 -7.89 2.26 -10.63
C ILE A 14 -7.22 1.62 -11.85
N GLY A 15 -7.17 0.29 -11.88
CA GLY A 15 -6.72 -0.44 -13.06
C GLY A 15 -5.23 -0.38 -13.34
N VAL A 16 -4.40 -0.25 -12.30
CA VAL A 16 -2.94 -0.23 -12.49
C VAL A 16 -2.32 -1.52 -11.97
N ASN A 17 -1.22 -1.94 -12.60
CA ASN A 17 -0.48 -3.11 -12.13
C ASN A 17 0.56 -2.66 -11.10
N GLN A 18 1.32 -3.64 -10.57
CA GLN A 18 2.32 -3.34 -9.53
C GLN A 18 3.41 -2.40 -10.03
N GLN A 19 3.83 -2.57 -11.27
CA GLN A 19 4.85 -1.71 -11.87
C GLN A 19 4.36 -0.27 -11.95
N GLU A 20 3.14 -0.08 -12.42
CA GLU A 20 2.54 1.25 -12.55
C GLU A 20 2.34 1.88 -11.17
N MET A 21 1.90 1.09 -10.19
CA MET A 21 1.74 1.58 -8.84
C MET A 21 3.07 2.04 -8.25
N GLY A 22 4.13 1.27 -8.50
CA GLY A 22 5.46 1.66 -8.06
C GLY A 22 5.88 3.00 -8.63
N THR A 23 5.63 3.20 -9.92
CA THR A 23 5.93 4.46 -10.59
C THR A 23 5.16 5.62 -9.94
N LEU A 24 3.87 5.43 -9.67
CA LEU A 24 3.06 6.46 -9.03
C LEU A 24 3.55 6.80 -7.63
N ALA A 25 3.97 5.79 -6.89
CA ALA A 25 4.41 5.99 -5.50
C ALA A 25 5.91 6.34 -5.41
N GLY A 26 6.64 6.25 -6.50
CA GLY A 26 8.06 6.56 -6.51
C GLY A 26 8.93 5.45 -5.91
N VAL A 27 8.48 4.21 -5.99
CA VAL A 27 9.22 3.05 -5.48
C VAL A 27 9.20 1.94 -6.54
N SER A 28 9.96 0.88 -6.29
CA SER A 28 10.05 -0.21 -7.25
C SER A 28 8.81 -1.11 -7.19
N ARG A 29 8.60 -1.87 -8.26
CA ARG A 29 7.55 -2.88 -8.29
C ARG A 29 7.73 -3.89 -7.16
N GLN A 30 8.99 -4.24 -6.86
CA GLN A 30 9.29 -5.18 -5.79
C GLN A 30 8.80 -4.65 -4.43
N THR A 31 8.97 -3.35 -4.18
CA THR A 31 8.49 -2.73 -2.95
C THR A 31 6.98 -2.85 -2.84
N ILE A 32 6.26 -2.57 -3.93
CA ILE A 32 4.80 -2.70 -3.94
C ILE A 32 4.40 -4.15 -3.66
N SER A 33 5.06 -5.11 -4.29
CA SER A 33 4.77 -6.52 -4.08
C SER A 33 4.99 -6.92 -2.61
N GLN A 34 6.08 -6.45 -2.01
CA GLN A 34 6.38 -6.74 -0.61
C GLN A 34 5.35 -6.15 0.34
N ILE A 35 4.89 -4.93 0.06
CA ILE A 35 3.83 -4.31 0.86
C ILE A 35 2.56 -5.14 0.76
N GLU A 36 2.17 -5.53 -0.44
CA GLU A 36 0.92 -6.28 -0.65
C GLU A 36 0.94 -7.63 0.05
N ARG A 37 2.13 -8.25 0.14
CA ARG A 37 2.26 -9.54 0.85
C ARG A 37 2.37 -9.39 2.36
N GLY A 38 2.52 -8.17 2.86
CA GLY A 38 2.71 -7.94 4.28
C GLY A 38 4.15 -8.15 4.74
N ASP A 39 5.09 -8.24 3.80
CA ASP A 39 6.51 -8.47 4.12
C ASP A 39 7.27 -7.19 4.39
N TYR A 40 6.68 -6.05 4.13
CA TYR A 40 7.35 -4.76 4.28
C TYR A 40 6.34 -3.71 4.73
N SER A 41 6.67 -3.03 5.82
CA SER A 41 5.85 -1.93 6.34
C SER A 41 6.37 -0.63 5.75
N PRO A 42 5.57 0.11 5.00
CA PRO A 42 6.03 1.36 4.41
C PRO A 42 6.27 2.41 5.48
N SER A 43 7.16 3.36 5.17
CA SER A 43 7.36 4.52 6.04
C SER A 43 6.07 5.33 6.09
N VAL A 44 5.97 6.20 7.09
CA VAL A 44 4.81 7.08 7.20
C VAL A 44 4.67 7.93 5.94
N THR A 45 5.80 8.45 5.43
CA THR A 45 5.77 9.25 4.21
C THR A 45 5.21 8.48 3.04
N LEU A 46 5.68 7.25 2.85
CA LEU A 46 5.21 6.42 1.75
C LEU A 46 3.73 6.05 1.91
N ALA A 47 3.32 5.73 3.14
CA ALA A 47 1.93 5.39 3.42
C ALA A 47 0.99 6.56 3.10
N LEU A 48 1.40 7.77 3.51
CA LEU A 48 0.62 8.97 3.22
C LEU A 48 0.54 9.23 1.72
N LYS A 49 1.65 9.03 1.03
CA LYS A 49 1.70 9.23 -0.43
C LYS A 49 0.77 8.25 -1.15
N ILE A 50 0.79 7.00 -0.73
CA ILE A 50 -0.09 5.98 -1.32
C ILE A 50 -1.56 6.34 -1.08
N ALA A 51 -1.89 6.75 0.15
CA ALA A 51 -3.25 7.15 0.47
C ALA A 51 -3.71 8.32 -0.40
N LYS A 52 -2.81 9.26 -0.64
CA LYS A 52 -3.13 10.42 -1.46
C LYS A 52 -3.38 10.05 -2.92
N ILE A 53 -2.64 9.07 -3.42
CA ILE A 53 -2.83 8.58 -4.79
C ILE A 53 -4.27 8.09 -4.98
N PHE A 54 -4.81 7.40 -3.98
CA PHE A 54 -6.16 6.85 -4.04
C PHE A 54 -7.21 7.81 -3.48
N ASN A 55 -6.78 8.94 -2.93
CA ASN A 55 -7.66 9.94 -2.33
C ASN A 55 -8.49 9.35 -1.17
N VAL A 56 -7.82 8.60 -0.32
CA VAL A 56 -8.41 7.97 0.87
C VAL A 56 -7.47 8.19 2.06
N SER A 57 -7.90 7.77 3.24
CA SER A 57 -7.04 7.86 4.41
C SER A 57 -6.08 6.67 4.47
N VAL A 58 -5.01 6.82 5.24
CA VAL A 58 -4.07 5.71 5.44
C VAL A 58 -4.79 4.51 6.05
N GLU A 59 -5.71 4.76 6.96
CA GLU A 59 -6.46 3.69 7.62
C GLU A 59 -7.40 2.93 6.68
N ASP A 60 -7.75 3.52 5.55
CA ASP A 60 -8.53 2.80 4.54
C ASP A 60 -7.69 1.73 3.85
N ILE A 61 -6.39 1.95 3.78
CA ILE A 61 -5.47 1.04 3.08
C ILE A 61 -4.75 0.11 4.03
N PHE A 62 -4.30 0.62 5.17
CA PHE A 62 -3.48 -0.14 6.12
C PHE A 62 -4.21 -0.28 7.44
N GLU A 63 -4.21 -1.47 7.99
CA GLU A 63 -4.84 -1.75 9.28
C GLU A 63 -3.84 -2.42 10.19
N TYR A 64 -3.81 -1.99 11.43
CA TYR A 64 -2.99 -2.63 12.45
C TYR A 64 -3.84 -3.65 13.17
N GLU A 65 -3.40 -4.91 13.13
CA GLU A 65 -4.12 -5.98 13.80
C GLU A 65 -3.51 -6.15 15.19
N GLU A 66 -4.30 -5.81 16.20
CA GLU A 66 -3.85 -5.98 17.57
C GLU A 66 -3.91 -7.45 17.96
N GLU A 67 -2.81 -7.91 18.58
CA GLU A 67 -2.79 -9.24 19.16
C GLU A 67 -3.32 -9.12 20.58
N SER A 68 -4.31 -9.91 20.87
CA SER A 68 -4.91 -9.90 22.21
C SER A 68 -4.33 -11.02 23.06
#